data_ca5b8c77829cbcfa73a411264de60d17
#
_entry.id   ca5b8c77829cbcfa73a411264de60d17
#
_cell.length_a   1.000
_cell.length_b   1.000
_cell.length_c   1.000
_cell.angle_alpha   90.00
_cell.angle_beta   90.00
_cell.angle_gamma   90.00
#
_symmetry.space_group_name_H-M   'P 1'
#
loop_
_entity.id
_entity.type
_entity.pdbx_description
1 polymer ?
#
loop_
_entity_poly.entity_id
_entity_poly.type
_entity_poly.pdbx_seq_one_letter_code
_entity_poly.pdbx_strand_id
1 'polypeptide(L)'
;MKKSKLNNLIKERYRRGVGMMIINKKKEIFLGQRFDKDKSAWQMPQGGIDRGEKELAALKREMVEETGIRKDYKILIKSNKYFYYKLPKYLQKRLWKGRFVGQKQKWFLLEYFGEDKNINIQTEKPEFKKWNWASKEKMLKLIVPFKRKLYKEIVNEFKEFL
;
A
#
# COMPACT_ATOMS: atom_id res chain seq x y z
N MET A 1 -13.32 -30.92 7.97
CA MET A 1 -13.95 -29.81 8.73
C MET A 1 -12.99 -28.96 9.56
N LYS A 2 -11.98 -29.55 10.22
CA LYS A 2 -11.05 -28.78 11.07
C LYS A 2 -10.09 -27.85 10.28
N LYS A 3 -9.61 -28.25 9.10
CA LYS A 3 -8.71 -27.44 8.26
C LYS A 3 -9.38 -26.18 7.66
N SER A 4 -10.65 -26.26 7.26
CA SER A 4 -11.37 -25.12 6.70
C SER A 4 -11.72 -24.06 7.75
N LYS A 5 -12.10 -24.48 8.96
CA LYS A 5 -12.30 -23.56 10.10
C LYS A 5 -11.01 -22.86 10.54
N LEU A 6 -9.91 -23.62 10.58
CA LEU A 6 -8.61 -23.05 10.91
C LEU A 6 -8.12 -22.06 9.87
N ASN A 7 -8.31 -22.37 8.56
CA ASN A 7 -7.97 -21.45 7.47
C ASN A 7 -8.83 -20.18 7.50
N ASN A 8 -10.10 -20.28 7.87
CA ASN A 8 -10.97 -19.12 8.03
C ASN A 8 -10.56 -18.26 9.24
N LEU A 9 -10.24 -18.87 10.37
CA LEU A 9 -9.74 -18.18 11.57
C LEU A 9 -8.40 -17.46 11.29
N ILE A 10 -7.51 -18.06 10.49
CA ILE A 10 -6.25 -17.43 10.07
C ILE A 10 -6.54 -16.25 9.14
N LYS A 11 -7.50 -16.38 8.20
CA LYS A 11 -7.90 -15.27 7.31
C LYS A 11 -8.56 -14.10 8.05
N GLU A 12 -9.31 -14.37 9.11
CA GLU A 12 -9.94 -13.34 9.93
C GLU A 12 -8.94 -12.51 10.75
N ARG A 13 -7.73 -13.01 10.97
CA ARG A 13 -6.66 -12.29 11.68
C ARG A 13 -5.90 -11.29 10.82
N TYR A 14 -6.22 -11.18 9.55
CA TYR A 14 -5.64 -10.18 8.64
C TYR A 14 -6.60 -9.01 8.43
N ARG A 15 -6.11 -7.79 8.65
CA ARG A 15 -6.88 -6.59 8.40
C ARG A 15 -7.07 -6.40 6.90
N ARG A 16 -8.28 -6.11 6.45
CA ARG A 16 -8.55 -5.79 5.04
C ARG A 16 -8.01 -4.41 4.70
N GLY A 17 -7.34 -4.32 3.57
CA GLY A 17 -6.78 -3.06 3.10
C GLY A 17 -6.69 -2.98 1.58
N VAL A 18 -6.29 -1.81 1.13
CA VAL A 18 -5.95 -1.50 -0.25
C VAL A 18 -4.53 -0.99 -0.31
N GLY A 19 -3.85 -1.30 -1.40
CA GLY A 19 -2.58 -0.69 -1.73
C GLY A 19 -2.65 -0.08 -3.12
N MET A 20 -1.80 0.90 -3.38
CA MET A 20 -1.76 1.55 -4.68
C MET A 20 -0.33 1.72 -5.18
N MET A 21 -0.10 1.20 -6.37
CA MET A 21 1.09 1.49 -7.14
C MET A 21 0.75 2.64 -8.09
N ILE A 22 1.22 3.83 -7.75
CA ILE A 22 1.00 5.03 -8.56
C ILE A 22 2.24 5.23 -9.40
N ILE A 23 2.09 5.22 -10.72
CA ILE A 23 3.18 5.45 -11.67
C ILE A 23 2.98 6.76 -12.40
N ASN A 24 4.09 7.38 -12.79
CA ASN A 24 4.08 8.54 -13.69
C ASN A 24 4.28 8.09 -15.15
N LYS A 25 4.35 9.04 -16.08
CA LYS A 25 4.56 8.75 -17.51
C LYS A 25 5.88 8.04 -17.82
N LYS A 26 6.88 8.18 -16.95
CA LYS A 26 8.19 7.51 -17.06
C LYS A 26 8.21 6.12 -16.43
N LYS A 27 7.05 5.63 -15.95
CA LYS A 27 6.94 4.36 -15.22
C LYS A 27 7.68 4.34 -13.88
N GLU A 28 7.98 5.50 -13.33
CA GLU A 28 8.49 5.62 -11.98
C GLU A 28 7.35 5.52 -10.97
N ILE A 29 7.62 4.93 -9.82
CA ILE A 29 6.65 4.58 -8.80
C ILE A 29 6.71 5.60 -7.67
N PHE A 30 5.55 6.07 -7.20
CA PHE A 30 5.45 6.93 -6.02
C PHE A 30 5.84 6.15 -4.77
N LEU A 31 6.80 6.69 -4.04
CA LEU A 31 7.18 6.21 -2.72
C LEU A 31 7.09 7.33 -1.70
N GLY A 32 6.53 7.02 -0.53
CA GLY A 32 6.55 7.89 0.63
C GLY A 32 7.46 7.33 1.71
N GLN A 33 8.17 8.22 2.40
CA GLN A 33 8.96 7.88 3.58
C GLN A 33 8.16 8.18 4.84
N ARG A 34 7.93 7.16 5.66
CA ARG A 34 7.17 7.28 6.90
C ARG A 34 7.91 8.10 7.96
N PHE A 35 7.14 8.60 8.95
CA PHE A 35 7.68 9.32 10.10
C PHE A 35 8.37 8.43 11.15
N ASP A 36 8.49 7.14 10.91
CA ASP A 36 9.09 6.21 11.85
C ASP A 36 10.57 6.53 12.11
N LYS A 37 11.08 6.07 13.24
CA LYS A 37 12.49 6.23 13.63
C LYS A 37 13.47 5.52 12.69
N ASP A 38 12.98 4.54 11.94
CA ASP A 38 13.78 3.85 10.93
C ASP A 38 13.87 4.71 9.66
N LYS A 39 15.09 5.15 9.34
CA LYS A 39 15.39 6.00 8.17
C LYS A 39 15.11 5.32 6.83
N SER A 40 14.92 4.00 6.83
CA SER A 40 14.65 3.21 5.62
C SER A 40 13.18 2.89 5.38
N ALA A 41 12.28 3.51 6.13
CA ALA A 41 10.84 3.20 6.08
C ALA A 41 10.12 3.84 4.86
N TRP A 42 10.55 3.48 3.67
CA TRP A 42 9.88 3.85 2.42
C TRP A 42 8.82 2.81 2.05
N GLN A 43 7.72 3.28 1.49
CA GLN A 43 6.64 2.40 1.03
C GLN A 43 5.76 3.05 -0.04
N MET A 44 5.05 2.21 -0.78
CA MET A 44 3.92 2.66 -1.59
C MET A 44 2.74 3.02 -0.68
N PRO A 45 1.84 3.94 -1.11
CA PRO A 45 0.66 4.27 -0.32
C PRO A 45 -0.26 3.06 -0.13
N GLN A 46 -0.82 2.96 1.05
CA GLN A 46 -1.74 1.90 1.43
C GLN A 46 -2.58 2.31 2.63
N GLY A 47 -3.71 1.66 2.81
CA GLY A 47 -4.53 1.88 3.98
C GLY A 47 -5.59 0.83 4.20
N GLY A 48 -6.27 0.91 5.33
CA GLY A 48 -7.33 -0.01 5.70
C GLY A 48 -8.65 0.27 4.99
N ILE A 49 -9.43 -0.75 4.83
CA ILE A 49 -10.83 -0.65 4.41
C ILE A 49 -11.68 -0.59 5.67
N ASP A 50 -12.47 0.47 5.81
CA ASP A 50 -13.37 0.63 6.94
C ASP A 50 -14.58 -0.31 6.82
N ARG A 51 -15.24 -0.57 7.95
CA ARG A 51 -16.42 -1.42 7.98
C ARG A 51 -17.51 -0.87 7.04
N GLY A 52 -17.97 -1.70 6.10
CA GLY A 52 -18.98 -1.31 5.11
C GLY A 52 -18.46 -0.49 3.93
N GLU A 53 -17.18 -0.14 3.92
CA GLU A 53 -16.54 0.59 2.84
C GLU A 53 -16.18 -0.35 1.68
N LYS A 54 -16.41 0.11 0.45
CA LYS A 54 -15.98 -0.63 -0.75
C LYS A 54 -14.50 -0.37 -1.04
N GLU A 55 -13.84 -1.33 -1.69
CA GLU A 55 -12.41 -1.24 -2.04
C GLU A 55 -12.07 0.05 -2.81
N LEU A 56 -12.88 0.41 -3.81
CA LEU A 56 -12.63 1.61 -4.61
C LEU A 56 -12.79 2.90 -3.79
N ALA A 57 -13.75 2.94 -2.88
CA ALA A 57 -13.93 4.09 -1.98
C ALA A 57 -12.75 4.22 -1.02
N ALA A 58 -12.28 3.11 -0.46
CA ALA A 58 -11.09 3.07 0.39
C ALA A 58 -9.84 3.53 -0.37
N LEU A 59 -9.67 3.06 -1.61
CA LEU A 59 -8.57 3.49 -2.48
C LEU A 59 -8.53 5.01 -2.65
N LYS A 60 -9.66 5.61 -3.03
CA LYS A 60 -9.75 7.06 -3.26
C LYS A 60 -9.51 7.85 -1.98
N ARG A 61 -10.07 7.40 -0.87
CA ARG A 61 -9.89 8.03 0.44
C ARG A 61 -8.43 8.00 0.88
N GLU A 62 -7.81 6.83 0.85
CA GLU A 62 -6.41 6.66 1.26
C GLU A 62 -5.45 7.43 0.35
N MET A 63 -5.73 7.48 -0.96
CA MET A 63 -4.90 8.23 -1.90
C MET A 63 -4.90 9.72 -1.56
N VAL A 64 -6.07 10.29 -1.24
CA VAL A 64 -6.17 11.68 -0.80
C VAL A 64 -5.46 11.90 0.54
N GLU A 65 -5.69 11.02 1.50
CA GLU A 65 -5.10 11.12 2.84
C GLU A 65 -3.57 11.03 2.83
N GLU A 66 -3.00 10.19 1.97
CA GLU A 66 -1.56 9.95 1.95
C GLU A 66 -0.79 10.78 0.92
N THR A 67 -1.41 11.14 -0.21
CA THR A 67 -0.72 11.82 -1.31
C THR A 67 -1.31 13.16 -1.70
N GLY A 68 -2.52 13.47 -1.27
CA GLY A 68 -3.25 14.65 -1.71
C GLY A 68 -3.79 14.58 -3.13
N ILE A 69 -3.60 13.47 -3.85
CA ILE A 69 -4.07 13.31 -5.24
C ILE A 69 -5.58 13.11 -5.25
N ARG A 70 -6.30 14.01 -5.92
CA ARG A 70 -7.76 13.98 -6.06
C ARG A 70 -8.22 13.78 -7.51
N LYS A 71 -7.38 14.10 -8.47
CA LYS A 71 -7.67 14.11 -9.91
C LYS A 71 -6.40 13.84 -10.72
N ASP A 72 -6.52 13.85 -12.03
CA ASP A 72 -5.41 13.66 -12.98
C ASP A 72 -4.73 12.29 -12.82
N TYR A 73 -5.54 11.28 -12.56
CA TYR A 73 -5.11 9.89 -12.54
C TYR A 73 -6.15 8.99 -13.20
N LYS A 74 -5.72 7.83 -13.62
CA LYS A 74 -6.60 6.75 -14.06
C LYS A 74 -6.18 5.43 -13.42
N ILE A 75 -7.15 4.60 -13.09
CA ILE A 75 -6.91 3.25 -12.61
C ILE A 75 -6.70 2.37 -13.83
N LEU A 76 -5.54 1.74 -13.95
CA LEU A 76 -5.21 0.85 -15.04
C LEU A 76 -5.74 -0.56 -14.81
N ILE A 77 -5.54 -1.10 -13.61
CA ILE A 77 -5.96 -2.44 -13.25
C ILE A 77 -6.01 -2.61 -11.74
N LYS A 78 -6.88 -3.52 -11.29
CA LYS A 78 -6.93 -4.02 -9.92
C LYS A 78 -6.38 -5.46 -9.89
N SER A 79 -5.65 -5.83 -8.86
CA SER A 79 -5.15 -7.20 -8.71
C SER A 79 -6.30 -8.21 -8.62
N ASN A 80 -6.11 -9.38 -9.23
CA ASN A 80 -7.10 -10.46 -9.17
C ASN A 80 -7.17 -11.12 -7.80
N LYS A 81 -6.05 -11.19 -7.12
CA LYS A 81 -5.91 -11.83 -5.80
C LYS A 81 -5.66 -10.82 -4.70
N TYR A 82 -5.87 -11.26 -3.45
CA TYR A 82 -5.37 -10.57 -2.27
C TYR A 82 -3.90 -10.87 -2.07
N PHE A 83 -3.16 -9.85 -1.65
CA PHE A 83 -1.77 -9.99 -1.19
C PHE A 83 -1.73 -9.92 0.33
N TYR A 84 -0.96 -10.80 0.94
CA TYR A 84 -0.84 -10.90 2.38
C TYR A 84 0.56 -10.50 2.82
N TYR A 85 0.64 -9.72 3.89
CA TYR A 85 1.90 -9.57 4.62
C TYR A 85 1.66 -9.69 6.12
N LYS A 86 2.62 -10.28 6.80
CA LYS A 86 2.60 -10.48 8.25
C LYS A 86 3.50 -9.45 8.91
N LEU A 87 2.98 -8.80 9.96
CA LEU A 87 3.77 -7.87 10.74
C LEU A 87 4.81 -8.64 11.59
N PRO A 88 6.00 -8.06 11.82
CA PRO A 88 6.89 -8.53 12.86
C PRO A 88 6.18 -8.58 14.22
N LYS A 89 6.52 -9.54 15.07
CA LYS A 89 5.82 -9.76 16.35
C LYS A 89 5.71 -8.52 17.22
N TYR A 90 6.76 -7.68 17.26
CA TYR A 90 6.75 -6.46 18.05
C TYR A 90 5.74 -5.42 17.57
N LEU A 91 5.47 -5.39 16.25
CA LEU A 91 4.45 -4.51 15.66
C LEU A 91 3.04 -5.08 15.82
N GLN A 92 2.87 -6.40 15.84
CA GLN A 92 1.55 -7.02 16.03
C GLN A 92 0.91 -6.60 17.36
N LYS A 93 1.70 -6.42 18.40
CA LYS A 93 1.23 -5.99 19.71
C LYS A 93 0.86 -4.51 19.76
N ARG A 94 1.48 -3.69 18.92
CA ARG A 94 1.35 -2.23 18.95
C ARG A 94 0.28 -1.69 18.01
N LEU A 95 0.12 -2.30 16.84
CA LEU A 95 -0.81 -1.85 15.83
C LEU A 95 -2.19 -2.48 16.03
N TRP A 96 -3.23 -1.72 15.72
CA TRP A 96 -4.63 -2.16 15.74
C TRP A 96 -5.05 -2.86 17.04
N LYS A 97 -4.50 -2.42 18.16
CA LYS A 97 -4.77 -3.02 19.51
C LYS A 97 -4.45 -4.52 19.57
N GLY A 98 -3.50 -4.99 18.79
CA GLY A 98 -3.10 -6.40 18.74
C GLY A 98 -4.11 -7.35 18.10
N ARG A 99 -5.14 -6.82 17.41
CA ARG A 99 -6.22 -7.64 16.82
C ARG A 99 -5.81 -8.41 15.59
N PHE A 100 -4.82 -7.92 14.83
CA PHE A 100 -4.42 -8.48 13.56
C PHE A 100 -2.94 -8.86 13.54
N VAL A 101 -2.62 -9.91 12.80
CA VAL A 101 -1.22 -10.34 12.59
C VAL A 101 -0.59 -9.66 11.37
N GLY A 102 -1.38 -9.04 10.52
CA GLY A 102 -0.94 -8.38 9.30
C GLY A 102 -2.11 -7.85 8.50
N GLN A 103 -1.90 -7.63 7.22
CA GLN A 103 -2.94 -7.18 6.30
C GLN A 103 -3.09 -8.12 5.12
N LYS A 104 -4.32 -8.17 4.59
CA LYS A 104 -4.65 -8.69 3.26
C LYS A 104 -5.14 -7.54 2.41
N GLN A 105 -4.54 -7.36 1.25
CA GLN A 105 -4.73 -6.16 0.43
C GLN A 105 -5.09 -6.49 -1.00
N LYS A 106 -6.06 -5.74 -1.54
CA LYS A 106 -6.19 -5.57 -2.99
C LYS A 106 -5.29 -4.43 -3.43
N TRP A 107 -4.54 -4.66 -4.49
CA TRP A 107 -3.66 -3.65 -5.05
C TRP A 107 -4.22 -3.11 -6.35
N PHE A 108 -4.05 -1.80 -6.53
CA PHE A 108 -4.45 -1.08 -7.73
C PHE A 108 -3.21 -0.47 -8.37
N LEU A 109 -3.13 -0.57 -9.68
CA LEU A 109 -2.15 0.16 -10.46
C LEU A 109 -2.82 1.39 -11.06
N LEU A 110 -2.26 2.57 -10.79
CA LEU A 110 -2.77 3.85 -11.27
C LEU A 110 -1.68 4.60 -12.01
N GLU A 111 -2.06 5.31 -13.06
CA GLU A 111 -1.18 6.28 -13.71
C GLU A 111 -1.60 7.69 -13.30
N TYR A 112 -0.67 8.43 -12.72
CA TYR A 112 -0.81 9.85 -12.43
C TYR A 112 -0.21 10.67 -13.55
N PHE A 113 -0.99 11.56 -14.12
CA PHE A 113 -0.58 12.43 -15.23
C PHE A 113 -0.68 13.93 -14.87
N GLY A 114 -0.91 14.25 -13.61
CA GLY A 114 -0.85 15.59 -13.08
C GLY A 114 0.58 16.09 -12.84
N GLU A 115 0.71 17.29 -12.34
CA GLU A 115 2.00 17.88 -12.00
C GLU A 115 2.43 17.51 -10.57
N ASP A 116 3.74 17.41 -10.35
CA ASP A 116 4.30 17.06 -9.03
C ASP A 116 3.92 18.08 -7.95
N LYS A 117 3.77 19.37 -8.31
CA LYS A 117 3.32 20.40 -7.38
C LYS A 117 1.93 20.18 -6.78
N ASN A 118 1.11 19.35 -7.43
CA ASN A 118 -0.23 19.00 -6.96
C ASN A 118 -0.24 17.79 -6.02
N ILE A 119 0.91 17.13 -5.84
CA ILE A 119 1.08 16.10 -4.82
C ILE A 119 1.38 16.81 -3.50
N ASN A 120 0.55 16.53 -2.49
CA ASN A 120 0.69 17.15 -1.18
C ASN A 120 0.58 16.10 -0.08
N ILE A 121 1.72 15.73 0.48
CA ILE A 121 1.79 14.79 1.61
C ILE A 121 1.54 15.45 2.97
N GLN A 122 1.47 16.77 3.03
CA GLN A 122 1.12 17.54 4.23
C GLN A 122 -0.39 17.60 4.39
N THR A 123 -1.00 16.46 4.63
CA THR A 123 -2.43 16.28 4.83
C THR A 123 -2.78 16.46 6.31
N GLU A 124 -4.07 16.37 6.66
CA GLU A 124 -4.54 16.54 8.05
C GLU A 124 -3.89 15.54 9.02
N LYS A 125 -3.71 14.29 8.56
CA LYS A 125 -3.01 13.23 9.31
C LYS A 125 -1.87 12.69 8.44
N PRO A 126 -0.73 13.38 8.38
CA PRO A 126 0.33 13.03 7.44
C PRO A 126 0.95 11.67 7.78
N GLU A 127 1.02 10.81 6.80
CA GLU A 127 1.66 9.48 6.87
C GLU A 127 3.13 9.55 6.46
N PHE A 128 3.45 10.46 5.54
CA PHE A 128 4.79 10.59 4.96
C PHE A 128 5.43 11.93 5.26
N LYS A 129 6.72 11.92 5.56
CA LYS A 129 7.55 13.14 5.73
C LYS A 129 8.24 13.57 4.45
N LYS A 130 8.43 12.64 3.51
CA LYS A 130 9.02 12.85 2.18
C LYS A 130 8.36 11.93 1.17
N TRP A 131 8.45 12.30 -0.10
CA TRP A 131 8.04 11.43 -1.20
C TRP A 131 9.00 11.56 -2.38
N ASN A 132 9.02 10.58 -3.25
CA ASN A 132 9.85 10.57 -4.45
C ASN A 132 9.28 9.62 -5.50
N TRP A 133 9.60 9.91 -6.76
CA TRP A 133 9.46 8.94 -7.84
C TRP A 133 10.68 8.03 -7.84
N ALA A 134 10.47 6.73 -7.98
CA ALA A 134 11.55 5.75 -7.97
C ALA A 134 11.32 4.67 -9.02
N SER A 135 12.41 4.16 -9.60
CA SER A 135 12.35 2.95 -10.41
C SER A 135 11.94 1.75 -9.56
N LYS A 136 11.40 0.71 -10.17
CA LYS A 136 11.05 -0.53 -9.47
C LYS A 136 12.27 -1.16 -8.77
N GLU A 137 13.44 -1.08 -9.37
CA GLU A 137 14.69 -1.58 -8.80
C GLU A 137 15.08 -0.79 -7.54
N LYS A 138 15.01 0.53 -7.60
CA LYS A 138 15.28 1.40 -6.45
C LYS A 138 14.25 1.19 -5.34
N MET A 139 12.99 1.07 -5.70
CA MET A 139 11.92 0.77 -4.74
C MET A 139 12.23 -0.49 -3.94
N LEU A 140 12.58 -1.59 -4.60
CA LEU A 140 12.87 -2.85 -3.95
C LEU A 140 14.08 -2.80 -3.00
N LYS A 141 14.99 -1.84 -3.20
CA LYS A 141 16.10 -1.59 -2.29
C LYS A 141 15.71 -0.74 -1.08
N LEU A 142 14.77 0.18 -1.26
CA LEU A 142 14.38 1.14 -0.23
C LEU A 142 13.29 0.64 0.73
N ILE A 143 12.52 -0.34 0.31
CA ILE A 143 11.39 -0.86 1.09
C ILE A 143 11.85 -1.54 2.38
N VAL A 144 11.06 -1.41 3.44
CA VAL A 144 11.30 -2.14 4.69
C VAL A 144 11.40 -3.64 4.43
N PRO A 145 12.36 -4.36 5.04
CA PRO A 145 12.66 -5.75 4.69
C PRO A 145 11.46 -6.68 4.74
N PHE A 146 10.57 -6.56 5.71
CA PHE A 146 9.41 -7.45 5.85
C PHE A 146 8.34 -7.28 4.76
N LYS A 147 8.39 -6.19 3.96
CA LYS A 147 7.50 -5.96 2.82
C LYS A 147 8.15 -6.27 1.46
N ARG A 148 9.43 -6.62 1.44
CA ARG A 148 10.17 -6.81 0.17
C ARG A 148 9.57 -7.93 -0.68
N LYS A 149 9.23 -9.06 -0.07
CA LYS A 149 8.59 -10.18 -0.77
C LYS A 149 7.23 -9.75 -1.37
N LEU A 150 6.41 -9.06 -0.57
CA LEU A 150 5.13 -8.53 -1.02
C LEU A 150 5.30 -7.61 -2.24
N TYR A 151 6.24 -6.69 -2.20
CA TYR A 151 6.45 -5.73 -3.29
C TYR A 151 6.98 -6.40 -4.56
N LYS A 152 7.80 -7.43 -4.43
CA LYS A 152 8.22 -8.26 -5.58
C LYS A 152 7.02 -8.96 -6.23
N GLU A 153 6.11 -9.47 -5.45
CA GLU A 153 4.87 -10.10 -5.93
C GLU A 153 3.96 -9.08 -6.64
N ILE A 154 3.84 -7.86 -6.10
CA ILE A 154 3.03 -6.80 -6.71
C ILE A 154 3.67 -6.34 -8.03
N VAL A 155 4.97 -6.14 -8.08
CA VAL A 155 5.68 -5.82 -9.34
C VAL A 155 5.46 -6.90 -10.38
N ASN A 156 5.51 -8.16 -10.01
CA ASN A 156 5.25 -9.27 -10.92
C ASN A 156 3.80 -9.30 -11.41
N GLU A 157 2.83 -8.99 -10.54
CA GLU A 157 1.41 -8.90 -10.90
C GLU A 157 1.16 -7.84 -11.98
N PHE A 158 1.85 -6.71 -11.90
CA PHE A 158 1.65 -5.57 -12.80
C PHE A 158 2.75 -5.42 -13.87
N LYS A 159 3.60 -6.41 -14.06
CA LYS A 159 4.80 -6.34 -14.92
C LYS A 159 4.52 -5.90 -16.37
N GLU A 160 3.35 -6.21 -16.91
CA GLU A 160 2.98 -5.85 -18.28
C GLU A 160 2.73 -4.34 -18.47
N PHE A 161 2.58 -3.60 -17.38
CA PHE A 161 2.35 -2.15 -17.36
C PHE A 161 3.59 -1.34 -16.99
N LEU A 162 4.65 -2.00 -16.53
CA LEU A 162 5.85 -1.35 -15.98
C LEU A 162 7.04 -1.34 -16.94
#